data_5716d49d6e7193e00ec37ea1e9532ef2
#
_entry.id   5716d49d6e7193e00ec37ea1e9532ef2
#
_cell.length_a   1.000
_cell.length_b   1.000
_cell.length_c   1.000
_cell.angle_alpha   90.00
_cell.angle_beta   90.00
_cell.angle_gamma   90.00
#
_symmetry.space_group_name_H-M   'P 1'
#
loop_
_entity.id
_entity.type
_entity.pdbx_description
1 polymer ?
#
loop_
_entity_poly.entity_id
_entity_poly.type
_entity_poly.pdbx_seq_one_letter_code
_entity_poly.pdbx_strand_id
1 'polypeptide(L)'
;MRTKRRSISWRIAVVVGTGVVLALPARASAQANCSSESLALQVLGSGGPSAGGTRASTAYLIWRGGRAVVMVDAGGGTFLRFGEAGAKLQDLSLLAVSHLHPDHVSDLPALLWLSELSRQQRLKVAGPSGGGTFPSFDVFLGRLFDAGSGAFPMLGGTLGQSGQGVRLDVVVVDAAAATAQGVLSDTDLEVSAIGVPHGDVPSIAYRIEVDGRSIVFGSDQTGGDPRFSTFASGADVLVMHLGLSEQAAGPVMQLHARPATVGRLAQNARAKRLVLSHFMKAPPTVTTPGWFSLFDLDHTVAEVKKSFSGPIITAADLQCIPIP
;
A
#
# COMPACT_ATOMS: atom_id res chain seq x y z
N MET A 1 40.35 81.47 -21.42
CA MET A 1 39.89 80.22 -22.03
C MET A 1 38.80 79.63 -21.19
N ARG A 2 37.52 79.69 -21.60
CA ARG A 2 36.36 79.15 -20.93
C ARG A 2 35.90 77.90 -21.67
N THR A 3 36.02 76.75 -21.07
CA THR A 3 35.53 75.50 -21.61
C THR A 3 34.08 75.28 -21.24
N LYS A 4 33.20 75.25 -22.26
CA LYS A 4 31.75 74.92 -22.12
C LYS A 4 31.61 73.41 -21.89
N ARG A 5 31.05 73.01 -20.74
CA ARG A 5 30.56 71.66 -20.50
C ARG A 5 29.16 71.50 -21.15
N ARG A 6 29.03 70.56 -22.08
CA ARG A 6 27.72 70.13 -22.62
C ARG A 6 27.16 69.04 -21.70
N SER A 7 25.97 69.30 -21.15
CA SER A 7 25.19 68.30 -20.41
C SER A 7 24.36 67.46 -21.39
N ILE A 8 24.55 66.13 -21.39
CA ILE A 8 23.74 65.18 -22.12
C ILE A 8 22.67 64.69 -21.14
N SER A 9 21.42 65.03 -21.40
CA SER A 9 20.26 64.52 -20.65
C SER A 9 19.76 63.25 -21.30
N TRP A 10 19.88 62.12 -20.60
CA TRP A 10 19.27 60.84 -20.96
C TRP A 10 17.81 60.86 -20.49
N ARG A 11 16.88 60.72 -21.41
CA ARG A 11 15.47 60.45 -21.09
C ARG A 11 15.28 58.95 -21.06
N ILE A 12 15.05 58.38 -19.87
CA ILE A 12 14.68 56.97 -19.69
C ILE A 12 13.18 56.87 -19.98
N ALA A 13 12.82 56.18 -21.06
CA ALA A 13 11.43 55.80 -21.32
C ALA A 13 11.15 54.54 -20.53
N VAL A 14 10.29 54.64 -19.50
CA VAL A 14 9.75 53.51 -18.76
C VAL A 14 8.58 52.91 -19.55
N VAL A 15 8.80 51.77 -20.17
CA VAL A 15 7.73 50.98 -20.77
C VAL A 15 7.11 50.15 -19.66
N VAL A 16 5.92 50.54 -19.19
CA VAL A 16 5.11 49.74 -18.29
C VAL A 16 4.37 48.69 -19.13
N GLY A 17 4.96 47.49 -19.19
CA GLY A 17 4.29 46.31 -19.76
C GLY A 17 3.31 45.75 -18.75
N THR A 18 2.01 45.90 -18.99
CA THR A 18 0.98 45.16 -18.24
C THR A 18 1.00 43.69 -18.65
N GLY A 19 1.78 42.90 -17.94
CA GLY A 19 1.77 41.41 -18.05
C GLY A 19 0.48 40.89 -17.40
N VAL A 20 -0.47 40.42 -18.22
CA VAL A 20 -1.59 39.61 -17.72
C VAL A 20 -1.03 38.26 -17.31
N VAL A 21 -0.84 38.08 -16.00
CA VAL A 21 -0.55 36.76 -15.42
C VAL A 21 -1.84 35.95 -15.45
N LEU A 22 -2.02 35.12 -16.47
CA LEU A 22 -3.03 34.07 -16.46
C LEU A 22 -2.65 33.06 -15.38
N ALA A 23 -3.16 33.23 -14.16
CA ALA A 23 -3.14 32.22 -13.14
C ALA A 23 -4.01 31.05 -13.62
N LEU A 24 -3.38 30.01 -14.16
CA LEU A 24 -4.04 28.72 -14.33
C LEU A 24 -4.44 28.25 -12.92
N PRO A 25 -5.74 27.93 -12.70
CA PRO A 25 -6.12 27.35 -11.44
C PRO A 25 -5.36 26.03 -11.29
N ALA A 26 -4.43 25.95 -10.32
CA ALA A 26 -3.96 24.67 -9.83
C ALA A 26 -5.22 23.91 -9.43
N ARG A 27 -5.59 22.88 -10.19
CA ARG A 27 -6.52 21.86 -9.73
C ARG A 27 -5.83 21.17 -8.57
N ALA A 28 -5.99 21.70 -7.37
CA ALA A 28 -5.95 20.91 -6.18
C ALA A 28 -7.07 19.88 -6.38
N SER A 29 -6.73 18.66 -6.78
CA SER A 29 -7.64 17.54 -6.62
C SER A 29 -7.99 17.57 -5.13
N ALA A 30 -9.22 17.90 -4.80
CA ALA A 30 -9.71 17.74 -3.44
C ALA A 30 -9.47 16.28 -3.10
N GLN A 31 -8.46 16.05 -2.27
CA GLN A 31 -8.12 14.74 -1.77
C GLN A 31 -9.34 14.30 -0.98
N ALA A 32 -10.07 13.31 -1.49
CA ALA A 32 -11.30 12.87 -0.84
C ALA A 32 -10.94 12.45 0.58
N ASN A 33 -11.49 13.16 1.56
CA ASN A 33 -11.19 12.89 2.96
C ASN A 33 -11.90 11.60 3.36
N CYS A 34 -11.16 10.49 3.39
CA CYS A 34 -11.70 9.17 3.73
C CYS A 34 -12.34 9.13 5.12
N SER A 35 -11.94 10.02 6.02
CA SER A 35 -12.53 10.12 7.37
C SER A 35 -13.97 10.64 7.37
N SER A 36 -14.48 11.18 6.25
CA SER A 36 -15.88 11.57 6.11
C SER A 36 -16.80 10.44 5.64
N GLU A 37 -16.23 9.34 5.17
CA GLU A 37 -16.99 8.20 4.67
C GLU A 37 -17.41 7.26 5.81
N SER A 38 -18.56 6.63 5.67
CA SER A 38 -19.02 5.59 6.61
C SER A 38 -18.12 4.37 6.58
N LEU A 39 -17.77 3.92 5.38
CA LEU A 39 -16.81 2.85 5.12
C LEU A 39 -16.03 3.18 3.83
N ALA A 40 -14.70 3.09 3.89
CA ALA A 40 -13.86 3.30 2.71
C ALA A 40 -12.55 2.52 2.77
N LEU A 41 -12.03 2.19 1.60
CA LEU A 41 -10.64 1.81 1.37
C LEU A 41 -9.83 3.05 1.00
N GLN A 42 -8.76 3.34 1.70
CA GLN A 42 -7.78 4.34 1.29
C GLN A 42 -6.47 3.66 0.90
N VAL A 43 -5.97 3.99 -0.28
CA VAL A 43 -4.66 3.56 -0.74
C VAL A 43 -3.63 4.56 -0.22
N LEU A 44 -2.77 4.18 0.70
CA LEU A 44 -1.66 5.03 1.15
C LEU A 44 -0.52 5.01 0.15
N GLY A 45 -0.14 3.82 -0.32
CA GLY A 45 0.88 3.61 -1.31
C GLY A 45 0.42 2.64 -2.39
N SER A 46 0.53 3.07 -3.65
CA SER A 46 0.07 2.33 -4.82
C SER A 46 1.23 1.75 -5.65
N GLY A 47 2.47 1.93 -5.21
CA GLY A 47 3.67 1.39 -5.84
C GLY A 47 4.11 0.04 -5.28
N GLY A 48 4.87 -0.71 -6.07
CA GLY A 48 5.64 -1.88 -5.67
C GLY A 48 7.11 -1.55 -5.40
N PRO A 49 8.05 -2.52 -5.55
CA PRO A 49 9.45 -2.39 -5.17
C PRO A 49 10.28 -1.54 -6.15
N SER A 50 9.76 -0.42 -6.60
CA SER A 50 10.46 0.42 -7.56
C SER A 50 10.43 1.89 -7.20
N ALA A 51 11.59 2.55 -7.29
CA ALA A 51 11.73 3.99 -7.08
C ALA A 51 11.47 4.82 -8.35
N GLY A 52 10.87 4.25 -9.38
CA GLY A 52 10.66 4.87 -10.71
C GLY A 52 9.50 5.85 -10.78
N GLY A 53 9.08 6.47 -9.68
CA GLY A 53 7.93 7.36 -9.69
C GLY A 53 7.77 8.14 -8.39
N THR A 54 6.58 8.69 -8.18
CA THR A 54 6.20 9.44 -6.99
C THR A 54 5.27 8.64 -6.06
N ARG A 55 5.12 7.32 -6.31
CA ARG A 55 4.26 6.43 -5.53
C ARG A 55 5.00 5.93 -4.31
N ALA A 56 4.36 6.00 -3.15
CA ALA A 56 4.78 5.23 -1.99
C ALA A 56 4.58 3.74 -2.27
N SER A 57 5.36 2.90 -1.60
CA SER A 57 5.20 1.44 -1.68
C SER A 57 3.89 1.00 -1.00
N THR A 58 3.58 -0.27 -1.15
CA THR A 58 2.29 -0.87 -0.82
C THR A 58 1.84 -0.60 0.62
N ALA A 59 0.70 0.06 0.76
CA ALA A 59 -0.01 0.20 2.04
C ALA A 59 -1.46 0.66 1.85
N TYR A 60 -2.34 0.19 2.71
CA TYR A 60 -3.78 0.48 2.65
C TYR A 60 -4.37 0.71 4.02
N LEU A 61 -5.43 1.53 4.10
CA LEU A 61 -6.27 1.70 5.28
C LEU A 61 -7.72 1.36 4.98
N ILE A 62 -8.40 0.75 5.94
CA ILE A 62 -9.85 0.66 5.97
C ILE A 62 -10.35 1.65 7.00
N TRP A 63 -11.17 2.59 6.53
CA TRP A 63 -11.84 3.59 7.34
C TRP A 63 -13.26 3.13 7.66
N ARG A 64 -13.66 3.28 8.92
CA ARG A 64 -15.01 2.99 9.43
C ARG A 64 -15.44 4.11 10.37
N GLY A 65 -16.50 4.82 10.03
CA GLY A 65 -17.03 5.89 10.87
C GLY A 65 -16.00 6.96 11.24
N GLY A 66 -15.17 7.39 10.30
CA GLY A 66 -14.16 8.42 10.49
C GLY A 66 -12.85 7.97 11.15
N ARG A 67 -12.68 6.68 11.40
CA ARG A 67 -11.46 6.10 12.01
C ARG A 67 -10.85 5.05 11.10
N ALA A 68 -9.52 5.05 10.97
CA ALA A 68 -8.79 3.98 10.31
C ALA A 68 -8.74 2.77 11.26
N VAL A 69 -9.45 1.67 10.92
CA VAL A 69 -9.59 0.51 11.82
C VAL A 69 -8.69 -0.66 11.45
N VAL A 70 -8.34 -0.80 10.16
CA VAL A 70 -7.39 -1.81 9.68
C VAL A 70 -6.36 -1.17 8.77
N MET A 71 -5.11 -1.57 8.92
CA MET A 71 -4.04 -1.27 8.00
C MET A 71 -3.51 -2.55 7.38
N VAL A 72 -3.26 -2.55 6.07
CA VAL A 72 -2.62 -3.67 5.36
C VAL A 72 -1.35 -3.17 4.72
N ASP A 73 -0.25 -3.82 5.07
CA ASP A 73 1.13 -3.48 4.70
C ASP A 73 1.62 -2.09 5.15
N ALA A 74 2.94 -1.92 5.16
CA ALA A 74 3.64 -0.72 5.61
C ALA A 74 4.95 -0.54 4.84
N GLY A 75 4.85 -0.47 3.51
CA GLY A 75 5.99 -0.25 2.62
C GLY A 75 6.58 1.16 2.71
N GLY A 76 7.66 1.40 1.99
CA GLY A 76 8.38 2.68 2.04
C GLY A 76 7.54 3.88 1.60
N GLY A 77 7.53 4.95 2.40
CA GLY A 77 6.70 6.13 2.24
C GLY A 77 5.34 6.07 2.94
N THR A 78 4.96 4.91 3.47
CA THR A 78 3.71 4.72 4.21
C THR A 78 3.60 5.62 5.42
N PHE A 79 4.68 5.79 6.17
CA PHE A 79 4.70 6.64 7.36
C PHE A 79 4.28 8.09 7.04
N LEU A 80 4.81 8.65 5.98
CA LEU A 80 4.44 10.00 5.52
C LEU A 80 2.95 10.03 5.10
N ARG A 81 2.53 9.07 4.27
CA ARG A 81 1.16 8.99 3.76
C ARG A 81 0.12 8.74 4.85
N PHE A 82 0.48 7.98 5.89
CA PHE A 82 -0.35 7.76 7.07
C PHE A 82 -0.65 9.08 7.80
N GLY A 83 0.38 9.92 7.97
CA GLY A 83 0.22 11.27 8.54
C GLY A 83 -0.63 12.19 7.65
N GLU A 84 -0.38 12.20 6.33
CA GLU A 84 -1.15 12.99 5.36
C GLU A 84 -2.62 12.58 5.29
N ALA A 85 -2.91 11.28 5.48
CA ALA A 85 -4.27 10.75 5.57
C ALA A 85 -4.99 11.17 6.87
N GLY A 86 -4.27 11.71 7.85
CA GLY A 86 -4.81 12.03 9.18
C GLY A 86 -5.15 10.79 10.00
N ALA A 87 -4.59 9.64 9.65
CA ALA A 87 -4.82 8.39 10.36
C ALA A 87 -4.10 8.39 11.71
N LYS A 88 -4.65 7.63 12.66
CA LYS A 88 -4.11 7.53 14.00
C LYS A 88 -3.90 6.06 14.37
N LEU A 89 -2.70 5.72 14.85
CA LEU A 89 -2.39 4.35 15.20
C LEU A 89 -3.26 3.80 16.34
N GLN A 90 -3.71 4.67 17.25
CA GLN A 90 -4.61 4.30 18.34
C GLN A 90 -5.98 3.82 17.87
N ASP A 91 -6.40 4.17 16.65
CA ASP A 91 -7.68 3.75 16.09
C ASP A 91 -7.61 2.36 15.44
N LEU A 92 -6.39 1.88 15.11
CA LEU A 92 -6.23 0.58 14.46
C LEU A 92 -6.56 -0.58 15.40
N SER A 93 -7.43 -1.45 14.97
CA SER A 93 -7.66 -2.78 15.57
C SER A 93 -6.64 -3.81 15.08
N LEU A 94 -6.17 -3.66 13.82
CA LEU A 94 -5.23 -4.58 13.20
C LEU A 94 -4.26 -3.85 12.26
N LEU A 95 -2.98 -4.23 12.31
CA LEU A 95 -2.00 -4.02 11.26
C LEU A 95 -1.62 -5.39 10.68
N ALA A 96 -1.99 -5.66 9.45
CA ALA A 96 -1.77 -6.92 8.75
C ALA A 96 -0.64 -6.77 7.72
N VAL A 97 0.37 -7.65 7.79
CA VAL A 97 1.48 -7.70 6.84
C VAL A 97 1.30 -8.89 5.93
N SER A 98 1.29 -8.64 4.62
CA SER A 98 1.09 -9.70 3.64
C SER A 98 2.31 -10.61 3.48
N HIS A 99 3.51 -10.03 3.41
CA HIS A 99 4.79 -10.74 3.34
C HIS A 99 5.96 -9.81 3.70
N LEU A 100 7.18 -10.35 3.78
CA LEU A 100 8.32 -9.63 4.35
C LEU A 100 9.26 -8.99 3.31
N HIS A 101 8.78 -8.66 2.11
CA HIS A 101 9.56 -7.81 1.21
C HIS A 101 9.59 -6.36 1.72
N PRO A 102 10.71 -5.62 1.49
CA PRO A 102 10.85 -4.26 2.01
C PRO A 102 9.75 -3.29 1.59
N ASP A 103 9.22 -3.42 0.38
CA ASP A 103 8.13 -2.59 -0.12
C ASP A 103 6.75 -2.88 0.52
N HIS A 104 6.73 -3.82 1.50
CA HIS A 104 5.56 -4.13 2.33
C HIS A 104 5.77 -3.88 3.83
N VAL A 105 7.04 -3.71 4.29
CA VAL A 105 7.33 -3.67 5.74
C VAL A 105 8.31 -2.58 6.17
N SER A 106 8.96 -1.85 5.25
CA SER A 106 10.08 -0.97 5.61
C SER A 106 9.73 0.18 6.54
N ASP A 107 8.48 0.65 6.55
CA ASP A 107 8.06 1.76 7.42
C ASP A 107 7.46 1.32 8.77
N LEU A 108 7.41 0.00 9.06
CA LEU A 108 6.94 -0.50 10.36
C LEU A 108 7.63 0.16 11.56
N PRO A 109 8.97 0.28 11.59
CA PRO A 109 9.65 0.92 12.72
C PRO A 109 9.23 2.38 12.92
N ALA A 110 9.11 3.14 11.83
CA ALA A 110 8.73 4.54 11.87
C ALA A 110 7.27 4.74 12.36
N LEU A 111 6.35 3.89 11.88
CA LEU A 111 4.95 3.91 12.33
C LEU A 111 4.81 3.61 13.82
N LEU A 112 5.56 2.61 14.31
CA LEU A 112 5.49 2.21 15.72
C LEU A 112 6.19 3.22 16.63
N TRP A 113 7.25 3.88 16.17
CA TRP A 113 8.01 4.85 16.94
C TRP A 113 7.17 6.04 17.39
N LEU A 114 6.40 6.68 16.51
CA LEU A 114 5.59 7.85 16.86
C LEU A 114 4.38 7.52 17.75
N SER A 115 3.96 6.28 17.75
CA SER A 115 2.81 5.83 18.54
C SER A 115 3.15 5.49 19.97
N GLU A 116 4.44 5.41 20.33
CA GLU A 116 4.88 5.08 21.69
C GLU A 116 4.29 5.99 22.75
N LEU A 117 4.04 7.25 22.41
CA LEU A 117 3.57 8.25 23.36
C LEU A 117 2.04 8.31 23.52
N SER A 118 1.28 7.67 22.64
CA SER A 118 -0.16 7.88 22.56
C SER A 118 -1.03 6.62 22.73
N ARG A 119 -0.47 5.41 22.56
CA ARG A 119 -1.25 4.17 22.62
C ARG A 119 -1.00 3.41 23.92
N GLN A 120 -2.06 3.22 24.69
CA GLN A 120 -2.01 2.41 25.92
C GLN A 120 -2.52 0.98 25.72
N GLN A 121 -3.22 0.70 24.61
CA GLN A 121 -3.77 -0.61 24.30
C GLN A 121 -2.83 -1.41 23.39
N ARG A 122 -2.97 -2.74 23.40
CA ARG A 122 -2.28 -3.61 22.45
C ARG A 122 -2.78 -3.36 21.03
N LEU A 123 -1.86 -3.36 20.08
CA LEU A 123 -2.15 -3.40 18.66
C LEU A 123 -1.99 -4.85 18.20
N LYS A 124 -3.06 -5.44 17.69
CA LYS A 124 -2.94 -6.73 17.00
C LYS A 124 -2.16 -6.52 15.69
N VAL A 125 -1.13 -7.34 15.49
CA VAL A 125 -0.33 -7.35 14.26
C VAL A 125 -0.30 -8.76 13.73
N ALA A 126 -0.51 -8.93 12.42
CA ALA A 126 -0.51 -10.23 11.78
C ALA A 126 0.48 -10.28 10.63
N GLY A 127 1.09 -11.43 10.41
CA GLY A 127 2.00 -11.63 9.29
C GLY A 127 2.31 -13.10 9.07
N PRO A 128 3.09 -13.45 8.03
CA PRO A 128 3.29 -14.82 7.58
C PRO A 128 4.14 -15.66 8.53
N SER A 129 3.93 -16.96 8.48
CA SER A 129 4.89 -17.96 8.96
C SER A 129 6.22 -17.86 8.20
N GLY A 130 7.29 -18.42 8.76
CA GLY A 130 8.57 -18.51 8.06
C GLY A 130 8.52 -19.52 6.91
N GLY A 131 9.43 -19.34 5.95
CA GLY A 131 9.62 -20.24 4.83
C GLY A 131 10.76 -19.78 3.92
N GLY A 132 11.42 -20.70 3.23
CA GLY A 132 12.60 -20.39 2.45
C GLY A 132 13.70 -19.76 3.32
N THR A 133 14.15 -18.56 2.94
CA THR A 133 15.13 -17.77 3.71
C THR A 133 14.46 -16.73 4.62
N PHE A 134 13.14 -16.61 4.57
CA PHE A 134 12.38 -15.63 5.32
C PHE A 134 12.05 -16.14 6.74
N PRO A 135 12.25 -15.33 7.80
CA PRO A 135 11.80 -15.66 9.13
C PRO A 135 10.26 -15.63 9.21
N SER A 136 9.70 -16.23 10.26
CA SER A 136 8.31 -15.94 10.64
C SER A 136 8.16 -14.50 11.13
N PHE A 137 6.95 -13.98 11.09
CA PHE A 137 6.68 -12.56 11.40
C PHE A 137 7.08 -12.19 12.83
N ASP A 138 6.85 -13.06 13.81
CA ASP A 138 7.29 -12.85 15.19
C ASP A 138 8.82 -12.80 15.32
N VAL A 139 9.53 -13.68 14.61
CA VAL A 139 11.01 -13.66 14.57
C VAL A 139 11.51 -12.40 13.85
N PHE A 140 10.84 -11.98 12.79
CA PHE A 140 11.16 -10.73 12.08
C PHE A 140 11.01 -9.52 13.02
N LEU A 141 9.89 -9.40 13.75
CA LEU A 141 9.69 -8.34 14.73
C LEU A 141 10.74 -8.40 15.85
N GLY A 142 11.10 -9.60 16.31
CA GLY A 142 12.18 -9.79 17.28
C GLY A 142 13.52 -9.24 16.77
N ARG A 143 13.89 -9.52 15.53
CA ARG A 143 15.13 -9.00 14.91
C ARG A 143 15.11 -7.47 14.76
N LEU A 144 13.93 -6.87 14.62
CA LEU A 144 13.78 -5.41 14.55
C LEU A 144 13.81 -4.77 15.94
N PHE A 145 13.10 -5.33 16.92
CA PHE A 145 12.70 -4.60 18.13
C PHE A 145 13.20 -5.22 19.44
N ASP A 146 13.91 -6.35 19.43
CA ASP A 146 14.46 -6.89 20.66
C ASP A 146 15.35 -5.86 21.36
N ALA A 147 15.14 -5.66 22.66
CA ALA A 147 15.83 -4.60 23.43
C ALA A 147 17.35 -4.80 23.53
N GLY A 148 17.83 -6.04 23.41
CA GLY A 148 19.25 -6.39 23.53
C GLY A 148 19.97 -6.56 22.21
N SER A 149 19.26 -6.99 21.14
CA SER A 149 19.86 -7.42 19.89
C SER A 149 19.14 -6.94 18.64
N GLY A 150 17.99 -6.26 18.79
CA GLY A 150 17.20 -5.75 17.66
C GLY A 150 17.85 -4.56 16.98
N ALA A 151 17.48 -4.31 15.72
CA ALA A 151 17.94 -3.16 14.95
C ALA A 151 17.46 -1.82 15.54
N PHE A 152 16.31 -1.82 16.20
CA PHE A 152 15.69 -0.65 16.86
C PHE A 152 15.41 -0.95 18.33
N PRO A 153 16.44 -1.05 19.19
CA PRO A 153 16.29 -1.48 20.60
C PRO A 153 15.43 -0.53 21.42
N MET A 154 15.28 0.74 21.02
CA MET A 154 14.38 1.71 21.64
C MET A 154 12.90 1.30 21.52
N LEU A 155 12.54 0.43 20.58
CA LEU A 155 11.20 -0.14 20.43
C LEU A 155 11.03 -1.49 21.18
N GLY A 156 11.99 -1.89 22.00
CA GLY A 156 11.97 -3.18 22.72
C GLY A 156 10.74 -3.36 23.62
N GLY A 157 10.16 -2.28 24.12
CA GLY A 157 8.91 -2.31 24.87
C GLY A 157 7.70 -2.81 24.08
N THR A 158 7.74 -2.75 22.73
CA THR A 158 6.62 -3.15 21.89
C THR A 158 6.33 -4.66 21.95
N LEU A 159 7.35 -5.49 22.14
CA LEU A 159 7.23 -6.94 22.27
C LEU A 159 7.07 -7.40 23.73
N GLY A 160 7.26 -6.52 24.69
CA GLY A 160 7.22 -6.82 26.12
C GLY A 160 5.80 -6.89 26.69
N GLN A 161 5.69 -7.46 27.90
CA GLN A 161 4.45 -7.48 28.69
C GLN A 161 4.23 -6.17 29.45
N SER A 162 5.28 -5.40 29.66
CA SER A 162 5.29 -4.11 30.38
C SER A 162 6.18 -3.11 29.65
N GLY A 163 5.79 -1.85 29.63
CA GLY A 163 6.54 -0.77 28.99
C GLY A 163 5.62 0.40 28.66
N GLN A 164 6.21 1.52 28.28
CA GLN A 164 5.48 2.65 27.68
C GLN A 164 5.37 2.40 26.17
N GLY A 165 4.32 2.91 25.54
CA GLY A 165 4.12 2.86 24.10
C GLY A 165 3.19 1.77 23.63
N VAL A 166 3.19 1.55 22.30
CA VAL A 166 2.38 0.51 21.67
C VAL A 166 2.92 -0.87 22.04
N ARG A 167 2.04 -1.76 22.45
CA ARG A 167 2.36 -3.18 22.66
C ARG A 167 1.72 -4.00 21.56
N LEU A 168 2.48 -4.93 20.99
CA LEU A 168 2.04 -5.75 19.89
C LEU A 168 1.44 -7.07 20.40
N ASP A 169 0.29 -7.45 19.84
CA ASP A 169 -0.31 -8.78 19.96
C ASP A 169 -0.08 -9.49 18.63
N VAL A 170 0.93 -10.36 18.58
CA VAL A 170 1.45 -10.92 17.32
C VAL A 170 0.69 -12.19 16.96
N VAL A 171 0.14 -12.20 15.75
CA VAL A 171 -0.51 -13.36 15.12
C VAL A 171 0.35 -13.82 13.93
N VAL A 172 0.87 -15.04 14.01
CA VAL A 172 1.57 -15.68 12.88
C VAL A 172 0.56 -16.52 12.10
N VAL A 173 0.38 -16.19 10.83
CA VAL A 173 -0.50 -16.92 9.92
C VAL A 173 0.31 -17.94 9.15
N ASP A 174 -0.09 -19.19 9.18
CA ASP A 174 0.57 -20.26 8.41
C ASP A 174 0.29 -20.10 6.91
N ALA A 175 1.28 -19.60 6.18
CA ALA A 175 1.18 -19.41 4.73
C ALA A 175 1.05 -20.74 3.93
N ALA A 176 1.34 -21.88 4.55
CA ALA A 176 1.22 -23.20 3.95
C ALA A 176 -0.12 -23.91 4.28
N ALA A 177 -0.94 -23.32 5.15
CA ALA A 177 -2.19 -23.93 5.57
C ALA A 177 -3.14 -24.19 4.39
N ALA A 178 -3.82 -25.33 4.44
CA ALA A 178 -4.75 -25.73 3.39
C ALA A 178 -6.07 -24.90 3.39
N THR A 179 -6.38 -24.27 4.51
CA THR A 179 -7.64 -23.52 4.71
C THR A 179 -7.37 -22.11 5.22
N ALA A 180 -8.34 -21.22 5.05
CA ALA A 180 -8.27 -19.89 5.63
C ALA A 180 -8.24 -19.96 7.18
N GLN A 181 -7.51 -19.02 7.77
CA GLN A 181 -7.29 -18.90 9.21
C GLN A 181 -7.89 -17.59 9.71
N GLY A 182 -8.53 -17.62 10.89
CA GLY A 182 -8.98 -16.40 11.57
C GLY A 182 -7.81 -15.60 12.13
N VAL A 183 -7.84 -14.30 11.92
CA VAL A 183 -6.81 -13.35 12.40
C VAL A 183 -7.38 -12.43 13.47
N LEU A 184 -8.55 -11.88 13.22
CA LEU A 184 -9.27 -11.02 14.16
C LEU A 184 -10.76 -11.36 14.10
N SER A 185 -11.40 -11.43 15.26
CA SER A 185 -12.85 -11.50 15.37
C SER A 185 -13.29 -10.53 16.45
N ASP A 186 -14.03 -9.51 16.07
CA ASP A 186 -14.59 -8.49 16.94
C ASP A 186 -16.00 -8.14 16.42
N THR A 187 -16.77 -7.36 17.16
CA THR A 187 -18.09 -6.93 16.74
C THR A 187 -18.00 -6.18 15.42
N ASP A 188 -18.68 -6.73 14.39
CA ASP A 188 -18.76 -6.17 13.04
C ASP A 188 -17.41 -5.99 12.30
N LEU A 189 -16.34 -6.64 12.77
CA LEU A 189 -15.04 -6.68 12.10
C LEU A 189 -14.42 -8.07 12.24
N GLU A 190 -14.39 -8.82 11.14
CA GLU A 190 -13.74 -10.11 11.07
C GLU A 190 -12.61 -10.07 10.02
N VAL A 191 -11.49 -10.68 10.34
CA VAL A 191 -10.36 -10.80 9.41
C VAL A 191 -9.92 -12.25 9.35
N SER A 192 -9.86 -12.76 8.14
CA SER A 192 -9.28 -14.06 7.81
C SER A 192 -8.15 -13.93 6.79
N ALA A 193 -7.33 -14.96 6.72
CA ALA A 193 -6.15 -14.96 5.86
C ALA A 193 -5.93 -16.34 5.23
N ILE A 194 -5.33 -16.37 4.03
CA ILE A 194 -4.92 -17.60 3.33
C ILE A 194 -3.56 -17.37 2.66
N GLY A 195 -2.72 -18.42 2.66
CA GLY A 195 -1.47 -18.36 1.91
C GLY A 195 -1.70 -18.30 0.39
N VAL A 196 -0.87 -17.51 -0.30
CA VAL A 196 -0.87 -17.39 -1.77
C VAL A 196 0.54 -17.59 -2.33
N PRO A 197 0.69 -18.13 -3.56
CA PRO A 197 2.00 -18.45 -4.11
C PRO A 197 2.76 -17.20 -4.55
N HIS A 198 3.96 -16.99 -4.00
CA HIS A 198 4.86 -15.87 -4.31
C HIS A 198 6.35 -16.33 -4.30
N GLY A 199 6.69 -17.25 -5.19
CA GLY A 199 8.00 -17.89 -5.18
C GLY A 199 8.27 -18.62 -3.86
N ASP A 200 9.44 -18.38 -3.27
CA ASP A 200 9.85 -18.95 -1.98
C ASP A 200 9.46 -18.04 -0.79
N VAL A 201 8.77 -16.92 -1.06
CA VAL A 201 8.38 -15.94 -0.05
C VAL A 201 7.01 -16.32 0.52
N PRO A 202 6.89 -16.60 1.83
CA PRO A 202 5.58 -16.79 2.45
C PRO A 202 4.73 -15.52 2.30
N SER A 203 3.64 -15.61 1.55
CA SER A 203 2.74 -14.50 1.24
C SER A 203 1.30 -14.85 1.59
N ILE A 204 0.56 -13.86 2.09
CA ILE A 204 -0.78 -14.02 2.63
C ILE A 204 -1.73 -13.04 1.99
N ALA A 205 -2.86 -13.52 1.52
CA ALA A 205 -4.03 -12.71 1.18
C ALA A 205 -4.92 -12.55 2.43
N TYR A 206 -5.52 -11.37 2.59
CA TYR A 206 -6.42 -11.06 3.69
C TYR A 206 -7.84 -10.79 3.17
N ARG A 207 -8.83 -11.31 3.88
CA ARG A 207 -10.25 -10.97 3.71
C ARG A 207 -10.75 -10.30 4.97
N ILE A 208 -11.31 -9.10 4.81
CA ILE A 208 -11.81 -8.25 5.88
C ILE A 208 -13.29 -8.06 5.68
N GLU A 209 -14.07 -8.57 6.62
CA GLU A 209 -15.51 -8.37 6.70
C GLU A 209 -15.77 -7.25 7.71
N VAL A 210 -16.41 -6.18 7.27
CA VAL A 210 -16.71 -5.02 8.11
C VAL A 210 -18.05 -4.42 7.71
N ASP A 211 -18.96 -4.25 8.70
CA ASP A 211 -20.30 -3.72 8.49
C ASP A 211 -21.08 -4.43 7.36
N GLY A 212 -20.91 -5.75 7.24
CA GLY A 212 -21.54 -6.57 6.20
C GLY A 212 -20.96 -6.39 4.79
N ARG A 213 -19.80 -5.74 4.66
CA ARG A 213 -19.05 -5.58 3.41
C ARG A 213 -17.74 -6.35 3.47
N SER A 214 -17.28 -6.81 2.31
CA SER A 214 -16.05 -7.59 2.21
C SER A 214 -15.00 -6.89 1.34
N ILE A 215 -13.80 -6.70 1.90
CA ILE A 215 -12.64 -6.20 1.22
C ILE A 215 -11.56 -7.29 1.23
N VAL A 216 -11.06 -7.66 0.06
CA VAL A 216 -10.03 -8.68 -0.07
C VAL A 216 -8.76 -8.06 -0.65
N PHE A 217 -7.63 -8.30 0.01
CA PHE A 217 -6.29 -7.94 -0.46
C PHE A 217 -5.60 -9.20 -0.95
N GLY A 218 -5.36 -9.26 -2.27
CA GLY A 218 -4.78 -10.43 -2.92
C GLY A 218 -3.29 -10.61 -2.67
N SER A 219 -2.59 -9.57 -2.20
CA SER A 219 -1.15 -9.54 -2.00
C SER A 219 -0.36 -9.81 -3.28
N ASP A 220 0.97 -9.96 -3.15
CA ASP A 220 1.82 -10.45 -4.22
C ASP A 220 1.61 -11.95 -4.41
N GLN A 221 1.23 -12.33 -5.62
CA GLN A 221 0.95 -13.72 -5.96
C GLN A 221 1.03 -13.99 -7.46
N THR A 222 1.26 -15.23 -7.83
CA THR A 222 1.24 -15.66 -9.22
C THR A 222 -0.16 -15.92 -9.78
N GLY A 223 -1.16 -16.07 -8.90
CA GLY A 223 -2.52 -16.48 -9.26
C GLY A 223 -2.65 -17.96 -9.58
N GLY A 224 -1.66 -18.78 -9.22
CA GLY A 224 -1.66 -20.23 -9.49
C GLY A 224 -2.48 -21.06 -8.50
N ASP A 225 -2.97 -20.49 -7.40
CA ASP A 225 -3.76 -21.21 -6.41
C ASP A 225 -5.27 -21.02 -6.64
N PRO A 226 -5.99 -22.11 -6.99
CA PRO A 226 -7.44 -22.03 -7.22
C PRO A 226 -8.24 -21.66 -5.97
N ARG A 227 -7.71 -21.90 -4.78
CA ARG A 227 -8.38 -21.57 -3.49
C ARG A 227 -8.59 -20.08 -3.33
N PHE A 228 -7.71 -19.25 -3.91
CA PHE A 228 -7.80 -17.80 -3.79
C PHE A 228 -9.12 -17.26 -4.36
N SER A 229 -9.59 -17.74 -5.50
CA SER A 229 -10.87 -17.29 -6.07
C SER A 229 -12.06 -17.62 -5.18
N THR A 230 -12.02 -18.76 -4.49
CA THR A 230 -13.03 -19.13 -3.49
C THR A 230 -12.95 -18.22 -2.26
N PHE A 231 -11.75 -17.97 -1.74
CA PHE A 231 -11.50 -17.09 -0.61
C PHE A 231 -11.95 -15.65 -0.88
N ALA A 232 -11.73 -15.15 -2.10
CA ALA A 232 -12.13 -13.82 -2.54
C ALA A 232 -13.59 -13.74 -3.04
N SER A 233 -14.35 -14.84 -2.96
CA SER A 233 -15.68 -14.90 -3.57
C SER A 233 -16.61 -13.81 -3.07
N GLY A 234 -17.26 -13.10 -4.00
CA GLY A 234 -18.27 -12.07 -3.74
C GLY A 234 -17.72 -10.79 -3.10
N ALA A 235 -16.40 -10.57 -3.08
CA ALA A 235 -15.81 -9.38 -2.50
C ALA A 235 -16.45 -8.08 -3.03
N ASP A 236 -16.86 -7.17 -2.14
CA ASP A 236 -17.31 -5.83 -2.52
C ASP A 236 -16.16 -5.04 -3.17
N VAL A 237 -14.94 -5.22 -2.64
CA VAL A 237 -13.71 -4.70 -3.22
C VAL A 237 -12.64 -5.78 -3.19
N LEU A 238 -12.05 -6.08 -4.35
CA LEU A 238 -10.87 -6.92 -4.48
C LEU A 238 -9.69 -6.05 -4.87
N VAL A 239 -8.66 -5.97 -4.03
CA VAL A 239 -7.39 -5.30 -4.33
C VAL A 239 -6.41 -6.34 -4.87
N MET A 240 -5.93 -6.15 -6.10
CA MET A 240 -4.94 -7.01 -6.73
C MET A 240 -3.70 -6.23 -7.13
N HIS A 241 -2.55 -6.83 -6.91
CA HIS A 241 -1.29 -6.27 -7.32
C HIS A 241 -1.06 -6.47 -8.82
N LEU A 242 -0.64 -5.40 -9.50
CA LEU A 242 -0.44 -5.38 -10.94
C LEU A 242 0.97 -4.83 -11.24
N GLY A 243 1.98 -5.66 -11.01
CA GLY A 243 3.38 -5.30 -11.19
C GLY A 243 3.98 -5.65 -12.55
N LEU A 244 3.30 -6.47 -13.36
CA LEU A 244 3.84 -7.00 -14.61
C LEU A 244 3.05 -6.57 -15.85
N SER A 245 3.73 -6.51 -17.00
CA SER A 245 3.07 -6.49 -18.31
C SER A 245 2.62 -7.89 -18.71
N GLU A 246 1.71 -8.00 -19.69
CA GLU A 246 1.27 -9.30 -20.20
C GLU A 246 2.42 -10.08 -20.89
N GLN A 247 3.42 -9.36 -21.40
CA GLN A 247 4.60 -9.92 -22.08
C GLN A 247 5.74 -10.28 -21.11
N ALA A 248 5.57 -10.06 -19.81
CA ALA A 248 6.58 -10.40 -18.81
C ALA A 248 6.99 -11.87 -18.89
N ALA A 249 8.27 -12.14 -18.72
CA ALA A 249 8.85 -13.48 -18.81
C ALA A 249 10.00 -13.66 -17.79
N GLY A 250 10.42 -14.90 -17.59
CA GLY A 250 11.54 -15.22 -16.70
C GLY A 250 11.13 -15.33 -15.21
N PRO A 251 12.10 -15.20 -14.28
CA PRO A 251 11.89 -15.50 -12.86
C PRO A 251 10.80 -14.68 -12.17
N VAL A 252 10.55 -13.44 -12.63
CA VAL A 252 9.50 -12.57 -12.07
C VAL A 252 8.09 -13.18 -12.18
N MET A 253 7.89 -14.12 -13.08
CA MET A 253 6.63 -14.88 -13.22
C MET A 253 6.35 -15.83 -12.07
N GLN A 254 7.36 -16.13 -11.24
CA GLN A 254 7.19 -16.91 -10.01
C GLN A 254 6.72 -16.01 -8.84
N LEU A 255 6.77 -14.69 -9.00
CA LEU A 255 6.44 -13.73 -7.97
C LEU A 255 5.07 -13.07 -8.22
N HIS A 256 4.72 -12.75 -9.47
CA HIS A 256 3.54 -11.94 -9.76
C HIS A 256 2.70 -12.52 -10.89
N ALA A 257 1.39 -12.28 -10.81
CA ALA A 257 0.43 -12.61 -11.85
C ALA A 257 0.53 -11.66 -13.04
N ARG A 258 0.33 -12.19 -14.26
CA ARG A 258 0.10 -11.36 -15.44
C ARG A 258 -1.29 -10.70 -15.41
N PRO A 259 -1.48 -9.58 -16.12
CA PRO A 259 -2.75 -8.86 -16.20
C PRO A 259 -3.97 -9.73 -16.52
N ALA A 260 -3.88 -10.59 -17.54
CA ALA A 260 -4.96 -11.48 -17.88
C ALA A 260 -5.30 -12.47 -16.75
N THR A 261 -4.30 -12.88 -15.96
CA THR A 261 -4.53 -13.73 -14.78
C THR A 261 -5.22 -12.95 -13.66
N VAL A 262 -4.80 -11.71 -13.39
CA VAL A 262 -5.47 -10.83 -12.43
C VAL A 262 -6.95 -10.65 -12.79
N GLY A 263 -7.25 -10.37 -14.06
CA GLY A 263 -8.64 -10.27 -14.54
C GLY A 263 -9.44 -11.56 -14.33
N ARG A 264 -8.85 -12.73 -14.67
CA ARG A 264 -9.51 -14.02 -14.44
C ARG A 264 -9.77 -14.32 -12.98
N LEU A 265 -8.83 -13.99 -12.08
CA LEU A 265 -9.03 -14.16 -10.63
C LEU A 265 -10.20 -13.32 -10.12
N ALA A 266 -10.28 -12.06 -10.53
CA ALA A 266 -11.36 -11.15 -10.16
C ALA A 266 -12.72 -11.65 -10.73
N GLN A 267 -12.74 -12.14 -11.97
CA GLN A 267 -13.95 -12.70 -12.59
C GLN A 267 -14.41 -13.97 -11.89
N ASN A 268 -13.50 -14.90 -11.62
CA ASN A 268 -13.80 -16.16 -10.92
C ASN A 268 -14.28 -15.92 -9.49
N ALA A 269 -13.68 -14.94 -8.80
CA ALA A 269 -14.12 -14.50 -7.49
C ALA A 269 -15.47 -13.77 -7.54
N ARG A 270 -15.99 -13.41 -8.69
CA ARG A 270 -17.20 -12.56 -8.83
C ARG A 270 -17.07 -11.28 -8.01
N ALA A 271 -15.89 -10.68 -8.02
CA ALA A 271 -15.64 -9.42 -7.33
C ALA A 271 -16.54 -8.32 -7.88
N LYS A 272 -17.16 -7.52 -7.00
CA LYS A 272 -18.06 -6.43 -7.42
C LYS A 272 -17.26 -5.24 -7.96
N ARG A 273 -16.04 -5.04 -7.48
CA ARG A 273 -15.11 -3.98 -7.90
C ARG A 273 -13.67 -4.48 -7.76
N LEU A 274 -12.84 -4.22 -8.75
CA LEU A 274 -11.41 -4.52 -8.76
C LEU A 274 -10.60 -3.24 -8.60
N VAL A 275 -9.72 -3.20 -7.61
CA VAL A 275 -8.72 -2.14 -7.42
C VAL A 275 -7.37 -2.72 -7.81
N LEU A 276 -6.73 -2.10 -8.81
CA LEU A 276 -5.38 -2.45 -9.26
C LEU A 276 -4.38 -1.53 -8.57
N SER A 277 -3.36 -2.08 -7.97
CA SER A 277 -2.33 -1.38 -7.20
C SER A 277 -0.97 -2.06 -7.35
N HIS A 278 0.04 -1.65 -6.58
CA HIS A 278 1.40 -2.22 -6.59
C HIS A 278 2.08 -2.09 -7.95
N PHE A 279 2.02 -0.87 -8.52
CA PHE A 279 2.57 -0.64 -9.85
C PHE A 279 4.09 -0.55 -9.82
N MET A 280 4.75 -1.36 -10.65
CA MET A 280 6.20 -1.33 -10.80
C MET A 280 6.59 -0.49 -12.02
N LYS A 281 7.34 0.57 -11.81
CA LYS A 281 7.91 1.40 -12.87
C LYS A 281 9.42 1.45 -12.68
N ALA A 282 10.17 0.97 -13.67
CA ALA A 282 11.61 1.08 -13.63
C ALA A 282 12.07 2.55 -13.59
N PRO A 283 13.03 2.92 -12.73
CA PRO A 283 13.63 4.25 -12.79
C PRO A 283 14.37 4.44 -14.13
N PRO A 284 14.37 5.65 -14.71
CA PRO A 284 14.98 5.91 -16.02
C PRO A 284 16.50 5.65 -16.06
N THR A 285 17.13 5.57 -14.90
CA THR A 285 18.58 5.34 -14.74
C THR A 285 18.98 3.87 -14.66
N VAL A 286 18.00 2.96 -14.57
CA VAL A 286 18.26 1.53 -14.52
C VAL A 286 18.05 0.96 -15.92
N THR A 287 19.13 0.55 -16.59
CA THR A 287 19.07 -0.37 -17.72
C THR A 287 18.57 -1.71 -17.16
N THR A 288 17.27 -1.84 -17.07
CA THR A 288 16.65 -3.06 -16.57
C THR A 288 16.82 -4.19 -17.56
N PRO A 289 17.20 -5.40 -17.10
CA PRO A 289 16.97 -6.60 -17.88
C PRO A 289 15.53 -6.60 -18.35
N GLY A 290 15.24 -7.05 -19.56
CA GLY A 290 13.92 -6.94 -20.21
C GLY A 290 12.71 -7.54 -19.50
N TRP A 291 12.91 -8.09 -18.28
CA TRP A 291 11.85 -8.60 -17.40
C TRP A 291 11.23 -7.52 -16.47
N PHE A 292 11.91 -6.39 -16.20
CA PHE A 292 11.31 -5.14 -15.70
C PHE A 292 10.82 -4.27 -16.85
N SER A 293 10.35 -4.88 -17.93
CA SER A 293 9.94 -4.16 -19.12
C SER A 293 8.80 -3.22 -18.76
N LEU A 294 9.05 -2.01 -19.09
CA LEU A 294 8.19 -0.86 -19.29
C LEU A 294 6.71 -1.18 -18.97
N PHE A 295 6.33 -0.84 -17.77
CA PHE A 295 4.97 -0.93 -17.36
C PHE A 295 4.20 0.24 -17.99
N ASP A 296 3.56 -0.03 -19.12
CA ASP A 296 2.53 0.83 -19.68
C ASP A 296 1.22 0.53 -18.94
N LEU A 297 0.83 1.43 -18.06
CA LEU A 297 -0.32 1.23 -17.19
C LEU A 297 -1.62 1.08 -17.98
N ASP A 298 -1.83 1.92 -18.98
CA ASP A 298 -3.07 1.91 -19.77
C ASP A 298 -3.20 0.62 -20.57
N HIS A 299 -2.12 0.19 -21.21
CA HIS A 299 -2.07 -1.10 -21.93
C HIS A 299 -2.30 -2.25 -20.95
N THR A 300 -1.65 -2.24 -19.79
CA THR A 300 -1.76 -3.32 -18.80
C THR A 300 -3.16 -3.43 -18.21
N VAL A 301 -3.81 -2.29 -17.92
CA VAL A 301 -5.23 -2.27 -17.50
C VAL A 301 -6.16 -2.76 -18.60
N ALA A 302 -5.87 -2.47 -19.88
CA ALA A 302 -6.64 -2.98 -21.01
C ALA A 302 -6.56 -4.52 -21.10
N GLU A 303 -5.42 -5.13 -20.77
CA GLU A 303 -5.29 -6.59 -20.72
C GLU A 303 -6.16 -7.20 -19.59
N VAL A 304 -6.21 -6.57 -18.41
CA VAL A 304 -7.09 -6.99 -17.31
C VAL A 304 -8.56 -6.97 -17.75
N LYS A 305 -8.97 -5.90 -18.46
CA LYS A 305 -10.35 -5.71 -18.95
C LYS A 305 -10.81 -6.79 -19.94
N LYS A 306 -9.91 -7.50 -20.61
CA LYS A 306 -10.27 -8.62 -21.48
C LYS A 306 -10.82 -9.82 -20.71
N SER A 307 -10.49 -9.92 -19.41
CA SER A 307 -10.82 -11.07 -18.56
C SER A 307 -11.73 -10.73 -17.37
N PHE A 308 -11.97 -9.44 -17.08
CA PHE A 308 -12.86 -8.99 -16.02
C PHE A 308 -13.82 -7.92 -16.55
N SER A 309 -15.12 -8.18 -16.43
CA SER A 309 -16.17 -7.28 -16.94
C SER A 309 -16.69 -6.26 -15.93
N GLY A 310 -16.29 -6.38 -14.67
CA GLY A 310 -16.72 -5.46 -13.60
C GLY A 310 -15.95 -4.13 -13.58
N PRO A 311 -16.35 -3.20 -12.70
CA PRO A 311 -15.66 -1.93 -12.53
C PRO A 311 -14.21 -2.11 -12.06
N ILE A 312 -13.28 -1.39 -12.71
CA ILE A 312 -11.84 -1.37 -12.37
C ILE A 312 -11.46 0.03 -11.94
N ILE A 313 -10.76 0.13 -10.82
CA ILE A 313 -10.11 1.33 -10.31
C ILE A 313 -8.60 1.13 -10.39
N THR A 314 -7.91 2.05 -11.04
CA THR A 314 -6.45 2.16 -11.00
C THR A 314 -6.07 3.01 -9.79
N ALA A 315 -5.37 2.42 -8.83
CA ALA A 315 -5.03 3.08 -7.57
C ALA A 315 -4.04 4.23 -7.74
N ALA A 316 -4.19 5.25 -6.91
CA ALA A 316 -3.23 6.32 -6.70
C ALA A 316 -2.99 6.52 -5.21
N ASP A 317 -1.82 7.06 -4.84
CA ASP A 317 -1.51 7.39 -3.45
C ASP A 317 -2.56 8.34 -2.87
N LEU A 318 -2.94 8.08 -1.62
CA LEU A 318 -3.94 8.80 -0.84
C LEU A 318 -5.37 8.76 -1.43
N GLN A 319 -5.59 7.95 -2.47
CA GLN A 319 -6.92 7.81 -3.06
C GLN A 319 -7.89 7.18 -2.08
N CYS A 320 -9.02 7.85 -1.86
CA CYS A 320 -10.16 7.32 -1.12
C CYS A 320 -11.14 6.63 -2.06
N ILE A 321 -11.55 5.42 -1.71
CA ILE A 321 -12.49 4.58 -2.46
C ILE A 321 -13.65 4.23 -1.53
N PRO A 322 -14.76 4.96 -1.57
CA PRO A 322 -15.95 4.65 -0.76
C PRO A 322 -16.51 3.25 -1.07
N ILE A 323 -16.97 2.59 -0.01
CA ILE A 323 -17.59 1.26 -0.09
C ILE A 323 -19.06 1.42 0.31
N PRO A 324 -19.98 1.39 -0.68
CA PRO A 324 -21.38 1.67 -0.46
C PRO A 324 -22.11 0.57 0.31
#